data_e843bff675f23e347362b484c3471a75
#
_entry.id   e843bff675f23e347362b484c3471a75
#
_cell.length_a   1.000
_cell.length_b   1.000
_cell.length_c   1.000
_cell.angle_alpha   90.00
_cell.angle_beta   90.00
_cell.angle_gamma   90.00
#
_symmetry.space_group_name_H-M   'P 1'
#
loop_
_entity.id
_entity.type
_entity.pdbx_description
1 polymer ?
#
loop_
_entity_poly.entity_id
_entity_poly.type
_entity_poly.pdbx_seq_one_letter_code
_entity_poly.pdbx_strand_id
1 'polypeptide(L)'
;MAARWGKNEAMDFYSAYRHGFVRVAACTHHTTIADPAANAEAVIRVARACHDDSVALAVFPELTLSGYSIEDILLQDALLEAVEDGLREVVAASAELLPVLVVGAPLRYQHRIYNTAVVIHRGRVLGVVPKSYLPTYREFYEKRQLAAGDLVRGTIRIGDEGGVPFGPDLLFTATDVPGFVLHVEICEDMFVPVPPSAEAALGGATVLANLSGSPITIGRADDRSLLARSASARCLAAYVYAAAGQGESTTDLAWDGQTMIWENGLCLAQSERFPQGEQCSIADVDLELLRSERLRMGTFDDNRIHHGITADSFRRVEFRLDPPGGDIGLRREVERFPFVPADPARLEQDCYEAYNIQVAGLEQRLRALDYPKVVLGLSGGLDSTHALIVAAKAMDREGRPRSDILAFTLPGFATGEHTKSNAHRLAEALGVTFEEIDITPTAELMLKEIDHPYARGEKVYDVTFENVQAGLRTDYLFRLANQRGGIVLGTGDLSEIALGWSTYGVGDQMSHYNVNGGVPKTLIQHLIRWVISSDQFDSAVNEVLQSVLD
;
A
#
# COMPACT_ATOMS: atom_id res chain seq x y z
N MET A 1 -15.40 17.29 -9.83
CA MET A 1 -15.74 16.05 -9.12
C MET A 1 -17.25 15.74 -9.11
N ALA A 2 -18.16 16.69 -9.08
CA ALA A 2 -19.62 16.44 -9.03
C ALA A 2 -20.27 15.88 -10.31
N ALA A 3 -19.56 15.74 -11.41
CA ALA A 3 -20.12 15.33 -12.72
C ALA A 3 -20.01 13.82 -13.03
N ARG A 4 -19.44 13.02 -12.14
CA ARG A 4 -19.19 11.59 -12.37
C ARG A 4 -20.31 10.64 -11.93
N TRP A 5 -21.20 11.10 -11.05
CA TRP A 5 -22.30 10.27 -10.55
C TRP A 5 -23.60 10.70 -11.23
N GLY A 6 -24.22 9.77 -11.92
CA GLY A 6 -25.52 10.01 -12.55
C GLY A 6 -26.52 10.60 -11.54
N LYS A 7 -27.46 11.41 -12.04
CA LYS A 7 -28.49 12.09 -11.25
C LYS A 7 -29.44 11.07 -10.55
N ASN A 8 -29.01 10.41 -9.49
CA ASN A 8 -29.94 9.71 -8.60
C ASN A 8 -29.32 9.67 -7.20
N GLU A 9 -30.07 10.18 -6.24
CA GLU A 9 -29.88 10.25 -4.80
C GLU A 9 -28.47 10.69 -4.34
N ALA A 10 -28.43 11.79 -3.60
CA ALA A 10 -27.18 12.30 -3.02
C ALA A 10 -26.61 11.21 -2.11
N MET A 11 -25.58 10.50 -2.58
CA MET A 11 -24.82 9.58 -1.72
C MET A 11 -24.36 10.34 -0.48
N ASP A 12 -24.46 9.72 0.70
CA ASP A 12 -23.95 10.26 1.94
C ASP A 12 -22.45 10.59 1.80
N PHE A 13 -22.02 11.66 2.46
CA PHE A 13 -20.59 12.00 2.54
C PHE A 13 -19.76 10.84 3.13
N TYR A 14 -20.32 10.07 4.05
CA TYR A 14 -19.65 8.94 4.70
C TYR A 14 -19.72 7.62 3.90
N SER A 15 -20.33 7.60 2.71
CA SER A 15 -20.35 6.41 1.87
C SER A 15 -18.96 6.05 1.39
N ALA A 16 -18.44 4.86 1.76
CA ALA A 16 -17.14 4.35 1.32
C ALA A 16 -17.06 4.26 -0.21
N TYR A 17 -18.11 3.80 -0.87
CA TYR A 17 -18.18 3.72 -2.34
C TYR A 17 -18.04 5.08 -3.04
N ARG A 18 -18.53 6.16 -2.41
CA ARG A 18 -18.36 7.53 -2.93
C ARG A 18 -16.90 7.97 -2.95
N HIS A 19 -16.11 7.50 -2.00
CA HIS A 19 -14.69 7.84 -1.87
C HIS A 19 -13.77 6.90 -2.65
N GLY A 20 -14.32 6.04 -3.52
CA GLY A 20 -13.54 5.15 -4.36
C GLY A 20 -13.12 3.85 -3.68
N PHE A 21 -13.68 3.54 -2.50
CA PHE A 21 -13.50 2.23 -1.88
C PHE A 21 -14.48 1.21 -2.46
N VAL A 22 -14.05 -0.04 -2.52
CA VAL A 22 -14.91 -1.18 -2.84
C VAL A 22 -14.68 -2.28 -1.81
N ARG A 23 -15.77 -2.75 -1.16
CA ARG A 23 -15.71 -3.82 -0.18
C ARG A 23 -15.67 -5.16 -0.86
N VAL A 24 -14.63 -5.96 -0.59
CA VAL A 24 -14.43 -7.28 -1.18
C VAL A 24 -14.28 -8.35 -0.08
N ALA A 25 -14.67 -9.57 -0.39
CA ALA A 25 -14.56 -10.72 0.49
C ALA A 25 -13.87 -11.90 -0.20
N ALA A 26 -12.91 -12.51 0.48
CA ALA A 26 -12.39 -13.84 0.19
C ALA A 26 -13.01 -14.82 1.18
N CYS A 27 -13.74 -15.82 0.70
CA CYS A 27 -14.58 -16.69 1.51
C CYS A 27 -14.07 -18.13 1.46
N THR A 28 -14.23 -18.86 2.57
CA THR A 28 -14.10 -20.32 2.62
C THR A 28 -15.26 -20.89 3.43
N HIS A 29 -15.67 -22.11 3.11
CA HIS A 29 -16.75 -22.80 3.81
C HIS A 29 -16.42 -24.29 3.94
N HIS A 30 -17.22 -25.01 4.72
CA HIS A 30 -17.13 -26.46 4.76
C HIS A 30 -17.59 -27.04 3.41
N THR A 31 -16.71 -27.78 2.74
CA THR A 31 -17.00 -28.47 1.49
C THR A 31 -17.58 -29.85 1.77
N THR A 32 -18.74 -30.17 1.21
CA THR A 32 -19.27 -31.52 1.19
C THR A 32 -18.87 -32.18 -0.14
N ILE A 33 -18.01 -33.19 -0.05
CA ILE A 33 -17.41 -33.84 -1.21
C ILE A 33 -18.49 -34.44 -2.12
N ALA A 34 -18.45 -34.09 -3.41
CA ALA A 34 -19.37 -34.57 -4.46
C ALA A 34 -20.86 -34.33 -4.15
N ASP A 35 -21.18 -33.32 -3.33
CA ASP A 35 -22.57 -32.91 -3.04
C ASP A 35 -22.80 -31.45 -3.44
N PRO A 36 -23.06 -31.19 -4.73
CA PRO A 36 -23.26 -29.84 -5.23
C PRO A 36 -24.43 -29.07 -4.60
N ALA A 37 -25.48 -29.78 -4.17
CA ALA A 37 -26.63 -29.13 -3.53
C ALA A 37 -26.26 -28.55 -2.15
N ALA A 38 -25.60 -29.36 -1.29
CA ALA A 38 -25.12 -28.87 0.01
C ALA A 38 -24.10 -27.74 -0.12
N ASN A 39 -23.21 -27.80 -1.13
CA ASN A 39 -22.23 -26.76 -1.38
C ASN A 39 -22.89 -25.47 -1.92
N ALA A 40 -23.90 -25.58 -2.78
CA ALA A 40 -24.69 -24.43 -3.24
C ALA A 40 -25.41 -23.72 -2.09
N GLU A 41 -26.01 -24.48 -1.16
CA GLU A 41 -26.62 -23.91 0.06
C GLU A 41 -25.58 -23.15 0.91
N ALA A 42 -24.37 -23.70 1.07
CA ALA A 42 -23.28 -23.04 1.80
C ALA A 42 -22.86 -21.72 1.11
N VAL A 43 -22.66 -21.75 -0.21
CA VAL A 43 -22.34 -20.54 -1.00
C VAL A 43 -23.43 -19.48 -0.84
N ILE A 44 -24.71 -19.85 -0.95
CA ILE A 44 -25.85 -18.92 -0.82
C ILE A 44 -25.89 -18.31 0.60
N ARG A 45 -25.65 -19.09 1.63
CA ARG A 45 -25.63 -18.63 3.02
C ARG A 45 -24.52 -17.60 3.24
N VAL A 46 -23.30 -17.88 2.77
CA VAL A 46 -22.17 -16.94 2.84
C VAL A 46 -22.43 -15.69 1.99
N ALA A 47 -23.00 -15.85 0.78
CA ALA A 47 -23.33 -14.73 -0.10
C ALA A 47 -24.37 -13.76 0.53
N ARG A 48 -25.34 -14.29 1.29
CA ARG A 48 -26.29 -13.47 2.07
C ARG A 48 -25.59 -12.68 3.17
N ALA A 49 -24.69 -13.33 3.92
CA ALA A 49 -23.90 -12.63 4.94
C ALA A 49 -23.04 -11.51 4.32
N CYS A 50 -22.45 -11.76 3.15
CA CYS A 50 -21.73 -10.74 2.39
C CYS A 50 -22.64 -9.59 1.92
N HIS A 51 -23.88 -9.90 1.51
CA HIS A 51 -24.87 -8.88 1.15
C HIS A 51 -25.21 -7.98 2.35
N ASP A 52 -25.50 -8.58 3.50
CA ASP A 52 -25.83 -7.85 4.75
C ASP A 52 -24.66 -6.94 5.18
N ASP A 53 -23.44 -7.31 4.87
CA ASP A 53 -22.21 -6.56 5.14
C ASP A 53 -21.84 -5.55 4.02
N SER A 54 -22.72 -5.40 3.04
CA SER A 54 -22.51 -4.49 1.89
C SER A 54 -21.28 -4.81 1.04
N VAL A 55 -20.91 -6.08 0.92
CA VAL A 55 -19.81 -6.55 0.08
C VAL A 55 -20.18 -6.46 -1.39
N ALA A 56 -19.28 -5.93 -2.22
CA ALA A 56 -19.45 -5.84 -3.67
C ALA A 56 -18.97 -7.06 -4.44
N LEU A 57 -17.99 -7.79 -3.89
CA LEU A 57 -17.38 -8.97 -4.50
C LEU A 57 -17.16 -10.04 -3.44
N ALA A 58 -17.67 -11.24 -3.66
CA ALA A 58 -17.40 -12.42 -2.84
C ALA A 58 -16.77 -13.51 -3.69
N VAL A 59 -15.54 -13.91 -3.35
CA VAL A 59 -14.75 -14.93 -4.05
C VAL A 59 -14.76 -16.22 -3.23
N PHE A 60 -15.16 -17.31 -3.86
CA PHE A 60 -15.22 -18.65 -3.27
C PHE A 60 -14.08 -19.52 -3.81
N PRO A 61 -13.76 -20.68 -3.18
CA PRO A 61 -12.67 -21.54 -3.60
C PRO A 61 -12.85 -22.17 -4.99
N GLU A 62 -11.78 -22.71 -5.52
CA GLU A 62 -11.74 -23.53 -6.72
C GLU A 62 -12.64 -24.77 -6.57
N LEU A 63 -13.40 -25.11 -7.62
CA LEU A 63 -14.32 -26.26 -7.64
C LEU A 63 -15.29 -26.33 -6.45
N THR A 64 -15.67 -25.17 -5.93
CA THR A 64 -16.54 -25.00 -4.75
C THR A 64 -17.77 -25.88 -4.78
N LEU A 65 -18.45 -25.98 -5.95
CA LEU A 65 -19.71 -26.73 -6.02
C LEU A 65 -19.52 -28.23 -5.97
N SER A 66 -18.41 -28.76 -6.46
CA SER A 66 -18.17 -30.24 -6.49
C SER A 66 -17.26 -30.72 -5.37
N GLY A 67 -16.42 -29.85 -4.82
CA GLY A 67 -15.19 -30.22 -4.13
C GLY A 67 -14.03 -30.42 -5.12
N TYR A 68 -12.81 -30.22 -4.65
CA TYR A 68 -11.57 -30.37 -5.42
C TYR A 68 -11.05 -31.83 -5.39
N SER A 69 -11.09 -32.48 -4.23
CA SER A 69 -10.50 -33.81 -3.97
C SER A 69 -11.41 -34.98 -4.37
N ILE A 70 -11.98 -34.93 -5.58
CA ILE A 70 -12.97 -35.93 -6.07
C ILE A 70 -12.48 -36.78 -7.26
N GLU A 71 -11.28 -36.53 -7.75
CA GLU A 71 -10.61 -37.31 -8.79
C GLU A 71 -11.51 -37.67 -10.00
N ASP A 72 -11.61 -38.97 -10.36
CA ASP A 72 -12.38 -39.46 -11.51
C ASP A 72 -13.90 -39.32 -11.35
N ILE A 73 -14.41 -38.95 -10.17
CA ILE A 73 -15.82 -38.58 -9.99
C ILE A 73 -16.17 -37.35 -10.87
N LEU A 74 -15.21 -36.46 -11.16
CA LEU A 74 -15.38 -35.39 -12.12
C LEU A 74 -15.87 -35.81 -13.51
N LEU A 75 -15.66 -37.05 -13.90
CA LEU A 75 -16.07 -37.63 -15.18
C LEU A 75 -17.49 -38.18 -15.18
N GLN A 76 -18.21 -38.16 -14.04
CA GLN A 76 -19.54 -38.70 -13.91
C GLN A 76 -20.61 -37.69 -14.34
N ASP A 77 -21.48 -38.04 -15.27
CA ASP A 77 -22.58 -37.19 -15.73
C ASP A 77 -23.50 -36.75 -14.60
N ALA A 78 -23.81 -37.65 -13.67
CA ALA A 78 -24.66 -37.37 -12.52
C ALA A 78 -24.08 -36.23 -11.63
N LEU A 79 -22.75 -36.19 -11.45
CA LEU A 79 -22.12 -35.07 -10.73
C LEU A 79 -22.23 -33.78 -11.53
N LEU A 80 -21.92 -33.82 -12.81
CA LEU A 80 -21.91 -32.61 -13.65
C LEU A 80 -23.32 -31.99 -13.80
N GLU A 81 -24.35 -32.84 -13.88
CA GLU A 81 -25.75 -32.41 -13.87
C GLU A 81 -26.13 -31.78 -12.52
N ALA A 82 -25.74 -32.40 -11.40
CA ALA A 82 -25.98 -31.83 -10.07
C ALA A 82 -25.22 -30.50 -9.86
N VAL A 83 -24.01 -30.34 -10.42
CA VAL A 83 -23.28 -29.07 -10.41
C VAL A 83 -24.05 -27.97 -11.18
N GLU A 84 -24.59 -28.32 -12.36
CA GLU A 84 -25.42 -27.37 -13.14
C GLU A 84 -26.70 -26.98 -12.39
N ASP A 85 -27.31 -27.92 -11.63
CA ASP A 85 -28.46 -27.66 -10.77
C ASP A 85 -28.12 -26.72 -9.61
N GLY A 86 -27.06 -27.05 -8.85
CA GLY A 86 -26.57 -26.17 -7.76
C GLY A 86 -26.17 -24.79 -8.25
N LEU A 87 -25.54 -24.71 -9.44
CA LEU A 87 -25.21 -23.42 -10.05
C LEU A 87 -26.46 -22.59 -10.36
N ARG A 88 -27.54 -23.22 -10.86
CA ARG A 88 -28.82 -22.53 -11.10
C ARG A 88 -29.43 -22.01 -9.80
N GLU A 89 -29.33 -22.73 -8.70
CA GLU A 89 -29.80 -22.28 -7.40
C GLU A 89 -29.02 -21.05 -6.90
N VAL A 90 -27.67 -21.06 -7.02
CA VAL A 90 -26.82 -19.90 -6.67
C VAL A 90 -27.18 -18.69 -7.55
N VAL A 91 -27.33 -18.87 -8.86
CA VAL A 91 -27.73 -17.80 -9.79
C VAL A 91 -29.09 -17.21 -9.39
N ALA A 92 -30.08 -18.05 -9.14
CA ALA A 92 -31.40 -17.61 -8.72
C ALA A 92 -31.36 -16.85 -7.38
N ALA A 93 -30.63 -17.35 -6.40
CA ALA A 93 -30.48 -16.68 -5.09
C ALA A 93 -29.75 -15.33 -5.19
N SER A 94 -28.87 -15.16 -6.17
CA SER A 94 -28.12 -13.92 -6.35
C SER A 94 -28.98 -12.74 -6.85
N ALA A 95 -30.22 -12.97 -7.28
CA ALA A 95 -31.09 -11.94 -7.86
C ALA A 95 -31.30 -10.73 -6.93
N GLU A 96 -31.43 -10.98 -5.64
CA GLU A 96 -31.64 -9.97 -4.60
C GLU A 96 -30.36 -9.59 -3.84
N LEU A 97 -29.19 -10.13 -4.25
CA LEU A 97 -27.95 -9.91 -3.53
C LEU A 97 -27.09 -8.82 -4.19
N LEU A 98 -26.39 -8.06 -3.38
CA LEU A 98 -25.44 -7.03 -3.82
C LEU A 98 -24.18 -7.62 -4.46
N PRO A 99 -23.48 -8.60 -3.83
CA PRO A 99 -22.16 -9.00 -4.30
C PRO A 99 -22.18 -9.63 -5.70
N VAL A 100 -21.15 -9.33 -6.48
CA VAL A 100 -20.71 -10.20 -7.56
C VAL A 100 -20.14 -11.46 -6.91
N LEU A 101 -20.68 -12.62 -7.26
CA LEU A 101 -20.22 -13.90 -6.75
C LEU A 101 -19.27 -14.53 -7.77
N VAL A 102 -18.11 -15.04 -7.31
CA VAL A 102 -17.17 -15.81 -8.14
C VAL A 102 -17.08 -17.20 -7.55
N VAL A 103 -17.67 -18.17 -8.24
CA VAL A 103 -17.90 -19.54 -7.73
C VAL A 103 -17.20 -20.55 -8.60
N GLY A 104 -16.39 -21.42 -7.99
CA GLY A 104 -15.69 -22.51 -8.66
C GLY A 104 -16.62 -23.67 -9.05
N ALA A 105 -16.59 -24.12 -10.31
CA ALA A 105 -17.39 -25.24 -10.80
C ALA A 105 -16.73 -25.99 -11.96
N PRO A 106 -16.80 -27.32 -12.03
CA PRO A 106 -16.46 -28.05 -13.24
C PRO A 106 -17.61 -27.92 -14.27
N LEU A 107 -17.29 -27.48 -15.48
CA LEU A 107 -18.30 -27.33 -16.54
C LEU A 107 -17.89 -28.03 -17.83
N ARG A 108 -18.87 -28.61 -18.49
CA ARG A 108 -18.71 -29.22 -19.83
C ARG A 108 -18.73 -28.12 -20.89
N TYR A 109 -17.72 -28.13 -21.75
CA TYR A 109 -17.72 -27.31 -22.96
C TYR A 109 -17.21 -28.15 -24.13
N GLN A 110 -18.02 -28.23 -25.19
CA GLN A 110 -17.76 -29.13 -26.31
C GLN A 110 -17.57 -30.58 -25.81
N HIS A 111 -16.41 -31.18 -25.97
CA HIS A 111 -16.11 -32.56 -25.60
C HIS A 111 -15.16 -32.67 -24.39
N ARG A 112 -15.01 -31.60 -23.60
CA ARG A 112 -14.07 -31.54 -22.48
C ARG A 112 -14.73 -30.93 -21.24
N ILE A 113 -14.15 -31.25 -20.09
CA ILE A 113 -14.50 -30.65 -18.80
C ILE A 113 -13.43 -29.61 -18.47
N TYR A 114 -13.86 -28.44 -18.03
CA TYR A 114 -13.00 -27.36 -17.62
C TYR A 114 -13.21 -27.05 -16.13
N ASN A 115 -12.14 -26.78 -15.42
CA ASN A 115 -12.17 -26.14 -14.12
C ASN A 115 -12.46 -24.67 -14.35
N THR A 116 -13.55 -24.16 -13.83
CA THR A 116 -14.02 -22.82 -14.15
C THR A 116 -14.37 -21.98 -12.93
N ALA A 117 -14.24 -20.69 -13.06
CA ALA A 117 -14.82 -19.70 -12.18
C ALA A 117 -16.02 -19.04 -12.89
N VAL A 118 -17.20 -19.18 -12.30
CA VAL A 118 -18.45 -18.60 -12.80
C VAL A 118 -18.69 -17.28 -12.09
N VAL A 119 -18.76 -16.19 -12.84
CA VAL A 119 -19.01 -14.85 -12.33
C VAL A 119 -20.50 -14.53 -12.44
N ILE A 120 -21.14 -14.34 -11.30
CA ILE A 120 -22.60 -14.23 -11.16
C ILE A 120 -22.96 -12.89 -10.52
N HIS A 121 -23.99 -12.23 -11.04
CA HIS A 121 -24.52 -11.03 -10.42
C HIS A 121 -26.01 -10.85 -10.73
N ARG A 122 -26.79 -10.57 -9.70
CA ARG A 122 -28.23 -10.25 -9.80
C ARG A 122 -29.02 -11.20 -10.70
N GLY A 123 -28.92 -12.49 -10.43
CA GLY A 123 -29.67 -13.53 -11.14
C GLY A 123 -29.17 -13.85 -12.55
N ARG A 124 -27.96 -13.43 -12.92
CA ARG A 124 -27.35 -13.64 -14.23
C ARG A 124 -25.92 -14.12 -14.12
N VAL A 125 -25.50 -14.97 -15.06
CA VAL A 125 -24.11 -15.31 -15.28
C VAL A 125 -23.47 -14.25 -16.19
N LEU A 126 -22.54 -13.47 -15.68
CA LEU A 126 -21.83 -12.45 -16.44
C LEU A 126 -20.79 -13.06 -17.40
N GLY A 127 -20.13 -14.13 -16.96
CA GLY A 127 -19.12 -14.84 -17.75
C GLY A 127 -18.52 -16.01 -16.99
N VAL A 128 -17.76 -16.81 -17.71
CA VAL A 128 -17.09 -18.01 -17.19
C VAL A 128 -15.62 -17.98 -17.58
N VAL A 129 -14.73 -18.07 -16.59
CA VAL A 129 -13.28 -18.06 -16.78
C VAL A 129 -12.75 -19.47 -16.53
N PRO A 130 -12.17 -20.14 -17.54
CA PRO A 130 -11.55 -21.47 -17.35
C PRO A 130 -10.13 -21.31 -16.81
N LYS A 131 -9.67 -22.26 -16.00
CA LYS A 131 -8.29 -22.39 -15.54
C LYS A 131 -7.35 -22.51 -16.73
N SER A 132 -6.33 -21.64 -16.80
CA SER A 132 -5.39 -21.61 -17.93
C SER A 132 -4.34 -22.71 -17.81
N TYR A 133 -3.77 -22.93 -16.64
CA TYR A 133 -2.66 -23.84 -16.40
C TYR A 133 -3.07 -24.96 -15.45
N LEU A 134 -2.91 -26.21 -15.89
CA LEU A 134 -3.29 -27.39 -15.12
C LEU A 134 -2.05 -28.06 -14.52
N PRO A 135 -1.88 -28.08 -13.20
CA PRO A 135 -0.77 -28.79 -12.57
C PRO A 135 -0.90 -30.30 -12.80
N THR A 136 0.21 -30.91 -13.20
CA THR A 136 0.36 -32.36 -13.37
C THR A 136 1.78 -32.74 -12.96
N TYR A 137 2.12 -32.45 -11.72
CA TYR A 137 3.39 -32.72 -11.06
C TYR A 137 3.16 -32.89 -9.56
N ARG A 138 4.06 -33.58 -8.88
CA ARG A 138 3.93 -33.92 -7.45
C ARG A 138 2.57 -34.59 -7.16
N GLU A 139 1.76 -33.97 -6.29
CA GLU A 139 0.43 -34.44 -5.87
C GLU A 139 -0.70 -34.17 -6.88
N PHE A 140 -0.44 -33.45 -7.99
CA PHE A 140 -1.50 -33.02 -8.91
C PHE A 140 -1.61 -33.88 -10.15
N TYR A 141 -2.86 -34.14 -10.59
CA TYR A 141 -3.22 -34.95 -11.77
C TYR A 141 -4.29 -34.30 -12.66
N GLU A 142 -4.44 -32.97 -12.63
CA GLU A 142 -5.59 -32.29 -13.25
C GLU A 142 -5.76 -32.58 -14.74
N LYS A 143 -4.67 -32.72 -15.51
CA LYS A 143 -4.74 -33.05 -16.95
C LYS A 143 -5.37 -34.39 -17.26
N ARG A 144 -5.58 -35.29 -16.27
CA ARG A 144 -6.29 -36.53 -16.44
C ARG A 144 -7.79 -36.31 -16.71
N GLN A 145 -8.41 -35.35 -16.01
CA GLN A 145 -9.85 -35.10 -16.07
C GLN A 145 -10.19 -33.81 -16.78
N LEU A 146 -9.35 -32.80 -16.70
CA LEU A 146 -9.64 -31.41 -17.06
C LEU A 146 -8.86 -30.95 -18.30
N ALA A 147 -9.40 -29.97 -19.01
CA ALA A 147 -8.75 -29.30 -20.13
C ALA A 147 -8.23 -27.91 -19.73
N ALA A 148 -7.07 -27.54 -20.27
CA ALA A 148 -6.53 -26.20 -20.13
C ALA A 148 -7.39 -25.19 -20.92
N GLY A 149 -7.58 -24.02 -20.31
CA GLY A 149 -8.44 -22.96 -20.86
C GLY A 149 -7.72 -21.78 -21.49
N ASP A 150 -6.38 -21.81 -21.52
CA ASP A 150 -5.53 -20.68 -21.97
C ASP A 150 -5.84 -20.18 -23.39
N LEU A 151 -6.28 -21.05 -24.29
CA LEU A 151 -6.62 -20.73 -25.66
C LEU A 151 -8.13 -20.64 -25.93
N VAL A 152 -8.95 -20.80 -24.92
CA VAL A 152 -10.41 -20.79 -25.08
C VAL A 152 -10.90 -19.35 -25.20
N ARG A 153 -11.59 -19.05 -26.32
CA ARG A 153 -12.25 -17.78 -26.54
C ARG A 153 -13.58 -17.99 -27.25
N GLY A 154 -14.66 -18.00 -26.49
CA GLY A 154 -15.97 -18.34 -27.03
C GLY A 154 -17.11 -17.93 -26.12
N THR A 155 -18.22 -18.67 -26.24
CA THR A 155 -19.40 -18.57 -25.39
C THR A 155 -19.84 -19.95 -24.97
N ILE A 156 -20.42 -20.07 -23.77
CA ILE A 156 -20.98 -21.29 -23.20
C ILE A 156 -22.47 -21.11 -22.91
N ARG A 157 -23.21 -22.21 -22.84
CA ARG A 157 -24.60 -22.22 -22.35
C ARG A 157 -24.57 -22.65 -20.88
N ILE A 158 -25.24 -21.91 -20.03
CA ILE A 158 -25.45 -22.25 -18.61
C ILE A 158 -26.97 -22.29 -18.36
N GLY A 159 -27.49 -23.49 -18.11
CA GLY A 159 -28.95 -23.69 -18.04
C GLY A 159 -29.67 -23.18 -19.29
N ASP A 160 -30.62 -22.27 -19.11
CA ASP A 160 -31.37 -21.65 -20.21
C ASP A 160 -30.65 -20.44 -20.81
N GLU A 161 -29.63 -19.89 -20.15
CA GLU A 161 -28.85 -18.77 -20.68
C GLU A 161 -27.85 -19.26 -21.72
N GLY A 162 -28.01 -18.79 -22.96
CA GLY A 162 -27.07 -19.02 -24.04
C GLY A 162 -26.22 -17.80 -24.34
N GLY A 163 -25.01 -18.05 -24.87
CA GLY A 163 -24.12 -16.97 -25.28
C GLY A 163 -23.34 -16.30 -24.14
N VAL A 164 -23.24 -16.94 -22.98
CA VAL A 164 -22.42 -16.47 -21.86
C VAL A 164 -20.95 -16.43 -22.28
N PRO A 165 -20.23 -15.31 -22.15
CA PRO A 165 -18.81 -15.22 -22.47
C PRO A 165 -17.97 -16.28 -21.73
N PHE A 166 -17.11 -16.98 -22.47
CA PHE A 166 -16.26 -18.05 -21.95
C PHE A 166 -14.82 -17.86 -22.43
N GLY A 167 -13.88 -17.73 -21.50
CA GLY A 167 -12.45 -17.59 -21.79
C GLY A 167 -11.67 -16.91 -20.67
N PRO A 168 -10.32 -17.00 -20.68
CA PRO A 168 -9.46 -16.31 -19.72
C PRO A 168 -9.30 -14.81 -19.99
N ASP A 169 -9.76 -14.36 -21.15
CA ASP A 169 -9.66 -12.99 -21.64
C ASP A 169 -10.84 -12.08 -21.21
N LEU A 170 -11.44 -12.34 -20.06
CA LEU A 170 -12.60 -11.59 -19.57
C LEU A 170 -12.21 -10.57 -18.50
N LEU A 171 -12.72 -9.33 -18.65
CA LEU A 171 -12.72 -8.29 -17.63
C LEU A 171 -14.16 -7.89 -17.30
N PHE A 172 -14.52 -7.94 -16.03
CA PHE A 172 -15.85 -7.57 -15.54
C PHE A 172 -15.80 -6.15 -14.98
N THR A 173 -16.52 -5.22 -15.59
CA THR A 173 -16.41 -3.78 -15.30
C THR A 173 -17.74 -3.26 -14.72
N ALA A 174 -17.70 -2.75 -13.50
CA ALA A 174 -18.83 -2.05 -12.91
C ALA A 174 -18.94 -0.64 -13.50
N THR A 175 -20.07 -0.33 -14.13
CA THR A 175 -20.27 0.96 -14.84
C THR A 175 -20.55 2.12 -13.88
N ASP A 176 -20.98 1.83 -12.68
CA ASP A 176 -21.37 2.79 -11.63
C ASP A 176 -20.40 2.84 -10.44
N VAL A 177 -19.34 2.01 -10.45
CA VAL A 177 -18.23 2.08 -9.50
C VAL A 177 -16.93 2.31 -10.28
N PRO A 178 -16.54 3.57 -10.50
CA PRO A 178 -15.38 3.91 -11.31
C PRO A 178 -14.09 3.25 -10.80
N GLY A 179 -13.39 2.56 -11.70
CA GLY A 179 -12.17 1.85 -11.36
C GLY A 179 -12.36 0.43 -10.87
N PHE A 180 -13.58 -0.06 -10.64
CA PHE A 180 -13.81 -1.46 -10.32
C PHE A 180 -13.83 -2.31 -11.59
N VAL A 181 -12.70 -2.95 -11.88
CA VAL A 181 -12.50 -3.87 -13.00
C VAL A 181 -11.92 -5.18 -12.44
N LEU A 182 -12.74 -6.23 -12.45
CA LEU A 182 -12.39 -7.56 -11.95
C LEU A 182 -11.82 -8.43 -13.05
N HIS A 183 -10.73 -9.13 -12.74
CA HIS A 183 -10.24 -10.31 -13.46
C HIS A 183 -10.19 -11.51 -12.52
N VAL A 184 -10.35 -12.70 -13.08
CA VAL A 184 -10.37 -13.96 -12.32
C VAL A 184 -9.36 -14.93 -12.91
N GLU A 185 -8.57 -15.56 -12.05
CA GLU A 185 -7.67 -16.67 -12.36
C GLU A 185 -7.85 -17.80 -11.33
N ILE A 186 -7.36 -18.99 -11.63
CA ILE A 186 -7.62 -20.17 -10.79
C ILE A 186 -6.32 -20.84 -10.38
N CYS A 187 -6.06 -20.84 -9.08
CA CYS A 187 -5.04 -21.63 -8.37
C CYS A 187 -3.66 -21.60 -9.04
N GLU A 188 -3.31 -22.64 -9.83
CA GLU A 188 -2.02 -22.77 -10.52
C GLU A 188 -1.65 -21.56 -11.39
N ASP A 189 -2.66 -20.85 -11.90
CA ASP A 189 -2.45 -19.67 -12.72
C ASP A 189 -1.56 -18.62 -12.03
N MET A 190 -1.59 -18.51 -10.69
CA MET A 190 -0.73 -17.60 -9.93
C MET A 190 0.73 -18.06 -9.79
N PHE A 191 1.01 -19.34 -10.02
CA PHE A 191 2.36 -19.91 -9.79
C PHE A 191 3.23 -19.89 -11.05
N VAL A 192 2.66 -19.62 -12.21
CA VAL A 192 3.43 -19.53 -13.47
C VAL A 192 4.23 -18.23 -13.54
N PRO A 193 5.33 -18.21 -14.32
CA PRO A 193 6.18 -17.02 -14.44
C PRO A 193 5.46 -15.76 -14.92
N VAL A 194 4.48 -15.90 -15.84
CA VAL A 194 3.62 -14.83 -16.34
C VAL A 194 2.17 -15.23 -16.10
N PRO A 195 1.59 -14.85 -14.95
CA PRO A 195 0.21 -15.17 -14.61
C PRO A 195 -0.80 -14.43 -15.50
N PRO A 196 -1.97 -15.01 -15.77
CA PRO A 196 -3.06 -14.31 -16.47
C PRO A 196 -3.44 -12.97 -15.81
N SER A 197 -3.38 -12.90 -14.49
CA SER A 197 -3.61 -11.68 -13.72
C SER A 197 -2.65 -10.54 -14.06
N ALA A 198 -1.39 -10.83 -14.42
CA ALA A 198 -0.42 -9.81 -14.81
C ALA A 198 -0.82 -9.14 -16.13
N GLU A 199 -1.20 -9.93 -17.13
CA GLU A 199 -1.67 -9.41 -18.43
C GLU A 199 -3.01 -8.67 -18.27
N ALA A 200 -3.91 -9.20 -17.44
CA ALA A 200 -5.20 -8.57 -17.15
C ALA A 200 -5.03 -7.20 -16.45
N ALA A 201 -4.06 -7.09 -15.53
CA ALA A 201 -3.75 -5.80 -14.89
C ALA A 201 -3.26 -4.77 -15.92
N LEU A 202 -2.40 -5.16 -16.87
CA LEU A 202 -2.01 -4.33 -18.01
C LEU A 202 -3.22 -4.01 -18.91
N GLY A 203 -4.19 -4.92 -19.02
CA GLY A 203 -5.49 -4.71 -19.68
C GLY A 203 -6.46 -3.80 -18.93
N GLY A 204 -6.12 -3.41 -17.69
CA GLY A 204 -6.88 -2.48 -16.87
C GLY A 204 -7.60 -3.07 -15.67
N ALA A 205 -7.43 -4.37 -15.36
CA ALA A 205 -7.96 -4.95 -14.13
C ALA A 205 -7.33 -4.29 -12.89
N THR A 206 -8.16 -3.96 -11.91
CA THR A 206 -7.75 -3.36 -10.62
C THR A 206 -7.99 -4.29 -9.44
N VAL A 207 -8.87 -5.28 -9.62
CA VAL A 207 -9.15 -6.34 -8.65
C VAL A 207 -8.91 -7.68 -9.34
N LEU A 208 -8.00 -8.47 -8.76
CA LEU A 208 -7.58 -9.76 -9.25
C LEU A 208 -8.06 -10.82 -8.24
N ALA A 209 -8.92 -11.74 -8.66
CA ALA A 209 -9.44 -12.81 -7.84
C ALA A 209 -8.78 -14.14 -8.19
N ASN A 210 -8.35 -14.88 -7.19
CA ASN A 210 -7.82 -16.23 -7.34
C ASN A 210 -8.62 -17.23 -6.51
N LEU A 211 -9.25 -18.19 -7.17
CA LEU A 211 -9.93 -19.33 -6.57
C LEU A 211 -8.93 -20.47 -6.44
N SER A 212 -8.72 -21.01 -5.26
CA SER A 212 -7.67 -22.00 -5.03
C SER A 212 -8.21 -23.27 -4.37
N GLY A 213 -7.78 -24.41 -4.90
CA GLY A 213 -7.94 -25.75 -4.29
C GLY A 213 -6.59 -26.32 -3.87
N SER A 214 -5.60 -25.46 -3.63
CA SER A 214 -4.23 -25.88 -3.28
C SER A 214 -4.18 -26.54 -1.91
N PRO A 215 -3.72 -27.82 -1.80
CA PRO A 215 -3.52 -28.45 -0.50
C PRO A 215 -2.43 -27.76 0.29
N ILE A 216 -2.46 -27.92 1.61
CA ILE A 216 -1.44 -27.35 2.49
C ILE A 216 -0.29 -28.33 2.72
N THR A 217 0.92 -27.83 2.55
CA THR A 217 2.16 -28.48 3.00
C THR A 217 2.96 -27.48 3.83
N ILE A 218 3.95 -27.95 4.58
CA ILE A 218 4.77 -27.07 5.43
C ILE A 218 5.45 -26.00 4.57
N GLY A 219 5.27 -24.70 4.93
CA GLY A 219 5.79 -23.55 4.20
C GLY A 219 4.89 -23.02 3.07
N ARG A 220 3.92 -23.79 2.59
CA ARG A 220 3.07 -23.41 1.44
C ARG A 220 2.24 -22.13 1.69
N ALA A 221 1.82 -21.87 2.92
CA ALA A 221 1.06 -20.68 3.26
C ALA A 221 1.88 -19.39 3.04
N ASP A 222 3.18 -19.44 3.35
CA ASP A 222 4.10 -18.33 3.13
C ASP A 222 4.36 -18.12 1.64
N ASP A 223 4.52 -19.20 0.85
CA ASP A 223 4.65 -19.12 -0.61
C ASP A 223 3.44 -18.44 -1.25
N ARG A 224 2.20 -18.83 -0.84
CA ARG A 224 0.95 -18.22 -1.32
C ARG A 224 0.89 -16.73 -0.96
N SER A 225 1.23 -16.39 0.27
CA SER A 225 1.26 -14.99 0.74
C SER A 225 2.29 -14.17 -0.03
N LEU A 226 3.48 -14.72 -0.28
CA LEU A 226 4.53 -14.07 -1.06
C LEU A 226 4.06 -13.78 -2.50
N LEU A 227 3.44 -14.77 -3.17
CA LEU A 227 2.96 -14.61 -4.54
C LEU A 227 1.81 -13.62 -4.63
N ALA A 228 0.81 -13.70 -3.74
CA ALA A 228 -0.32 -12.78 -3.70
C ALA A 228 0.14 -11.34 -3.41
N ARG A 229 1.03 -11.14 -2.44
CA ARG A 229 1.67 -9.86 -2.14
C ARG A 229 2.42 -9.31 -3.35
N SER A 230 3.25 -10.15 -3.98
CA SER A 230 4.04 -9.76 -5.15
C SER A 230 3.14 -9.41 -6.34
N ALA A 231 2.07 -10.18 -6.59
CA ALA A 231 1.12 -9.89 -7.65
C ALA A 231 0.44 -8.54 -7.41
N SER A 232 -0.09 -8.29 -6.20
CA SER A 232 -0.76 -7.03 -5.86
C SER A 232 0.15 -5.82 -6.02
N ALA A 233 1.42 -5.92 -5.58
CA ALA A 233 2.40 -4.84 -5.66
C ALA A 233 2.83 -4.55 -7.10
N ARG A 234 3.20 -5.58 -7.89
CA ARG A 234 3.65 -5.41 -9.28
C ARG A 234 2.54 -4.97 -10.22
N CYS A 235 1.33 -5.48 -9.99
CA CYS A 235 0.17 -5.16 -10.82
C CYS A 235 -0.54 -3.87 -10.38
N LEU A 236 -0.11 -3.23 -9.27
CA LEU A 236 -0.79 -2.08 -8.67
C LEU A 236 -2.30 -2.34 -8.60
N ALA A 237 -2.66 -3.44 -7.95
CA ALA A 237 -4.01 -3.98 -7.90
C ALA A 237 -4.33 -4.56 -6.52
N ALA A 238 -5.62 -4.79 -6.26
CA ALA A 238 -6.03 -5.67 -5.17
C ALA A 238 -5.93 -7.13 -5.64
N TYR A 239 -5.49 -8.02 -4.75
CA TYR A 239 -5.45 -9.46 -4.99
C TYR A 239 -6.27 -10.17 -3.92
N VAL A 240 -7.35 -10.82 -4.34
CA VAL A 240 -8.33 -11.50 -3.48
C VAL A 240 -8.14 -13.00 -3.65
N TYR A 241 -7.64 -13.67 -2.63
CA TYR A 241 -7.32 -15.10 -2.65
C TYR A 241 -8.24 -15.89 -1.73
N ALA A 242 -8.92 -16.91 -2.25
CA ALA A 242 -9.82 -17.77 -1.51
C ALA A 242 -9.46 -19.25 -1.73
N ALA A 243 -9.00 -19.94 -0.67
CA ALA A 243 -8.65 -21.36 -0.74
C ALA A 243 -9.70 -22.27 -0.10
N ALA A 244 -9.83 -23.48 -0.65
CA ALA A 244 -10.58 -24.57 -0.06
C ALA A 244 -10.02 -24.94 1.31
N GLY A 245 -10.87 -25.43 2.18
CA GLY A 245 -10.54 -25.74 3.58
C GLY A 245 -11.22 -26.98 4.09
N GLN A 246 -11.93 -26.86 5.19
CA GLN A 246 -12.61 -27.97 5.86
C GLN A 246 -13.51 -28.75 4.91
N GLY A 247 -13.43 -30.06 4.96
CA GLY A 247 -14.17 -31.00 4.12
C GLY A 247 -13.35 -31.57 2.95
N GLU A 248 -12.37 -30.85 2.46
CA GLU A 248 -11.40 -31.35 1.48
C GLU A 248 -10.36 -32.23 2.17
N SER A 249 -10.15 -33.45 1.63
CA SER A 249 -9.15 -34.38 2.16
C SER A 249 -8.85 -35.47 1.15
N THR A 250 -7.61 -35.93 1.14
CA THR A 250 -7.20 -37.19 0.47
C THR A 250 -6.51 -38.11 1.47
N THR A 251 -5.87 -39.17 0.99
CA THR A 251 -5.16 -40.16 1.82
C THR A 251 -4.03 -39.47 2.64
N ASP A 252 -3.38 -38.49 2.07
CA ASP A 252 -2.14 -37.87 2.58
C ASP A 252 -2.14 -36.33 2.53
N LEU A 253 -3.21 -35.70 2.02
CA LEU A 253 -3.32 -34.26 1.87
C LEU A 253 -4.48 -33.68 2.69
N ALA A 254 -4.31 -32.43 3.12
CA ALA A 254 -5.31 -31.63 3.80
C ALA A 254 -5.34 -30.21 3.22
N TRP A 255 -6.39 -29.46 3.53
CA TRP A 255 -6.60 -28.06 3.11
C TRP A 255 -6.79 -27.18 4.32
N ASP A 256 -6.27 -25.95 4.27
CA ASP A 256 -6.21 -25.02 5.41
C ASP A 256 -7.20 -23.86 5.35
N GLY A 257 -7.92 -23.67 4.26
CA GLY A 257 -8.92 -22.63 4.13
C GLY A 257 -8.37 -21.19 4.20
N GLN A 258 -7.12 -20.98 3.79
CA GLN A 258 -6.50 -19.66 3.83
C GLN A 258 -7.25 -18.68 2.91
N THR A 259 -7.68 -17.54 3.48
CA THR A 259 -8.22 -16.41 2.70
C THR A 259 -7.40 -15.16 2.98
N MET A 260 -7.17 -14.33 1.96
CA MET A 260 -6.40 -13.10 2.11
C MET A 260 -6.75 -12.06 1.05
N ILE A 261 -6.60 -10.79 1.42
CA ILE A 261 -6.79 -9.65 0.56
C ILE A 261 -5.55 -8.77 0.66
N TRP A 262 -4.89 -8.58 -0.47
CA TRP A 262 -3.72 -7.71 -0.60
C TRP A 262 -4.07 -6.52 -1.50
N GLU A 263 -3.50 -5.35 -1.22
CA GLU A 263 -3.61 -4.15 -2.05
C GLU A 263 -2.23 -3.49 -2.14
N ASN A 264 -1.72 -3.35 -3.36
CA ASN A 264 -0.42 -2.70 -3.61
C ASN A 264 0.69 -3.17 -2.63
N GLY A 265 0.73 -4.49 -2.34
CA GLY A 265 1.71 -5.11 -1.44
C GLY A 265 1.40 -5.03 0.06
N LEU A 266 0.29 -4.38 0.45
CA LEU A 266 -0.20 -4.32 1.82
C LEU A 266 -1.27 -5.40 2.05
N CYS A 267 -1.15 -6.17 3.13
CA CYS A 267 -2.19 -7.09 3.57
C CYS A 267 -3.32 -6.29 4.26
N LEU A 268 -4.50 -6.28 3.65
CA LEU A 268 -5.67 -5.62 4.23
C LEU A 268 -6.43 -6.54 5.18
N ALA A 269 -6.55 -7.83 4.83
CA ALA A 269 -7.21 -8.83 5.66
C ALA A 269 -6.66 -10.23 5.34
N GLN A 270 -6.58 -11.05 6.37
CA GLN A 270 -6.19 -12.46 6.28
C GLN A 270 -6.91 -13.24 7.36
N SER A 271 -7.38 -14.45 6.99
CA SER A 271 -8.05 -15.35 7.93
C SER A 271 -7.07 -16.18 8.76
N GLU A 272 -7.59 -16.75 9.84
CA GLU A 272 -6.96 -17.91 10.46
C GLU A 272 -6.98 -19.10 9.50
N ARG A 273 -6.00 -19.98 9.61
CA ARG A 273 -5.94 -21.23 8.85
C ARG A 273 -6.57 -22.36 9.65
N PHE A 274 -7.07 -23.37 8.97
CA PHE A 274 -7.77 -24.51 9.54
C PHE A 274 -9.03 -24.10 10.32
N PRO A 275 -9.89 -23.23 9.75
CA PRO A 275 -11.10 -22.78 10.43
C PRO A 275 -12.06 -23.95 10.65
N GLN A 276 -12.87 -23.85 11.72
CA GLN A 276 -13.98 -24.75 11.97
C GLN A 276 -15.27 -24.09 11.45
N GLY A 277 -15.61 -24.34 10.18
CA GLY A 277 -16.80 -23.76 9.53
C GLY A 277 -16.48 -22.66 8.53
N GLU A 278 -17.47 -21.78 8.33
CA GLU A 278 -17.42 -20.70 7.34
C GLU A 278 -16.59 -19.51 7.84
N GLN A 279 -15.80 -18.91 6.94
CA GLN A 279 -14.98 -17.77 7.25
C GLN A 279 -14.79 -16.87 6.03
N CYS A 280 -14.78 -15.55 6.23
CA CYS A 280 -14.48 -14.57 5.20
C CYS A 280 -13.46 -13.56 5.71
N SER A 281 -12.42 -13.31 4.91
CA SER A 281 -11.62 -12.09 5.01
C SER A 281 -12.34 -10.99 4.25
N ILE A 282 -12.62 -9.85 4.89
CA ILE A 282 -13.34 -8.72 4.28
C ILE A 282 -12.53 -7.46 4.47
N ALA A 283 -12.38 -6.68 3.38
CA ALA A 283 -11.67 -5.41 3.41
C ALA A 283 -12.22 -4.43 2.38
N ASP A 284 -11.97 -3.14 2.60
CA ASP A 284 -12.28 -2.06 1.67
C ASP A 284 -11.02 -1.72 0.85
N VAL A 285 -11.05 -2.03 -0.45
CA VAL A 285 -9.99 -1.73 -1.41
C VAL A 285 -10.11 -0.28 -1.89
N ASP A 286 -9.00 0.45 -1.94
CA ASP A 286 -8.92 1.83 -2.42
C ASP A 286 -8.58 1.88 -3.92
N LEU A 287 -9.62 1.95 -4.75
CA LEU A 287 -9.48 2.02 -6.21
C LEU A 287 -8.84 3.32 -6.70
N GLU A 288 -9.03 4.42 -5.97
CA GLU A 288 -8.43 5.72 -6.30
C GLU A 288 -6.93 5.72 -6.01
N LEU A 289 -6.48 5.08 -4.93
CA LEU A 289 -5.06 4.86 -4.65
C LEU A 289 -4.41 4.06 -5.79
N LEU A 290 -5.00 2.92 -6.17
CA LEU A 290 -4.46 2.07 -7.23
C LEU A 290 -4.36 2.82 -8.56
N ARG A 291 -5.39 3.61 -8.90
CA ARG A 291 -5.37 4.47 -10.09
C ARG A 291 -4.28 5.53 -10.02
N SER A 292 -4.11 6.17 -8.87
CA SER A 292 -3.10 7.21 -8.65
C SER A 292 -1.68 6.65 -8.79
N GLU A 293 -1.43 5.47 -8.22
CA GLU A 293 -0.13 4.81 -8.32
C GLU A 293 0.21 4.42 -9.77
N ARG A 294 -0.75 3.89 -10.53
CA ARG A 294 -0.56 3.59 -11.96
C ARG A 294 -0.25 4.83 -12.78
N LEU A 295 -0.88 5.98 -12.47
CA LEU A 295 -0.59 7.24 -13.16
C LEU A 295 0.82 7.77 -12.88
N ARG A 296 1.36 7.51 -11.69
CA ARG A 296 2.71 7.93 -11.30
C ARG A 296 3.80 7.03 -11.85
N MET A 297 3.49 5.74 -12.03
CA MET A 297 4.44 4.73 -12.51
C MET A 297 4.37 4.61 -14.04
N GLY A 298 5.04 5.50 -14.78
CA GLY A 298 5.04 5.48 -16.25
C GLY A 298 5.47 4.14 -16.85
N THR A 299 6.38 3.42 -16.21
CA THR A 299 6.84 2.09 -16.64
C THR A 299 5.75 1.02 -16.62
N PHE A 300 4.63 1.23 -15.91
CA PHE A 300 3.47 0.34 -15.98
C PHE A 300 2.83 0.37 -17.38
N ASP A 301 2.65 1.56 -17.94
CA ASP A 301 2.11 1.73 -19.30
C ASP A 301 3.14 1.34 -20.37
N ASP A 302 4.42 1.64 -20.18
CA ASP A 302 5.49 1.16 -21.06
C ASP A 302 5.48 -0.37 -21.17
N ASN A 303 5.26 -1.06 -20.05
CA ASN A 303 5.17 -2.52 -20.01
C ASN A 303 3.93 -3.03 -20.75
N ARG A 304 2.79 -2.37 -20.60
CA ARG A 304 1.56 -2.64 -21.38
C ARG A 304 1.83 -2.57 -22.89
N ILE A 305 2.49 -1.50 -23.32
CA ILE A 305 2.85 -1.30 -24.74
C ILE A 305 3.80 -2.38 -25.23
N HIS A 306 4.83 -2.70 -24.45
CA HIS A 306 5.81 -3.73 -24.79
C HIS A 306 5.20 -5.11 -25.00
N HIS A 307 4.23 -5.48 -24.16
CA HIS A 307 3.47 -6.73 -24.28
C HIS A 307 2.35 -6.68 -25.32
N GLY A 308 2.16 -5.57 -26.03
CA GLY A 308 1.14 -5.42 -27.05
C GLY A 308 -0.30 -5.51 -26.52
N ILE A 309 -0.51 -5.24 -25.24
CA ILE A 309 -1.83 -5.25 -24.62
C ILE A 309 -2.60 -4.01 -25.08
N THR A 310 -3.69 -4.24 -25.80
CA THR A 310 -4.59 -3.21 -26.33
C THR A 310 -5.98 -3.31 -25.71
N ALA A 311 -6.88 -2.40 -26.08
CA ALA A 311 -8.27 -2.45 -25.63
C ALA A 311 -8.99 -3.73 -26.07
N ASP A 312 -8.57 -4.33 -27.20
CA ASP A 312 -9.18 -5.54 -27.77
C ASP A 312 -8.57 -6.84 -27.23
N SER A 313 -7.51 -6.76 -26.43
CA SER A 313 -6.86 -7.95 -25.84
C SER A 313 -7.79 -8.67 -24.87
N PHE A 314 -8.70 -7.93 -24.22
CA PHE A 314 -9.67 -8.46 -23.28
C PHE A 314 -11.09 -8.08 -23.69
N ARG A 315 -12.02 -9.05 -23.60
CA ARG A 315 -13.46 -8.81 -23.72
C ARG A 315 -13.99 -8.21 -22.42
N ARG A 316 -14.62 -7.03 -22.51
CA ARG A 316 -15.21 -6.37 -21.33
C ARG A 316 -16.67 -6.77 -21.20
N VAL A 317 -17.00 -7.27 -20.00
CA VAL A 317 -18.37 -7.58 -19.59
C VAL A 317 -18.80 -6.49 -18.62
N GLU A 318 -19.67 -5.61 -19.07
CA GLU A 318 -20.17 -4.50 -18.26
C GLU A 318 -21.38 -4.93 -17.42
N PHE A 319 -21.42 -4.45 -16.19
CA PHE A 319 -22.54 -4.65 -15.27
C PHE A 319 -22.73 -3.41 -14.40
N ARG A 320 -23.88 -3.33 -13.73
CA ARG A 320 -24.18 -2.29 -12.78
C ARG A 320 -24.27 -2.91 -11.38
N LEU A 321 -23.47 -2.41 -10.44
CA LEU A 321 -23.39 -2.91 -9.07
C LEU A 321 -24.54 -2.42 -8.21
N ASP A 322 -24.94 -1.14 -8.34
CA ASP A 322 -25.88 -0.42 -7.48
C ASP A 322 -25.49 -0.50 -5.99
N PRO A 323 -24.31 0.02 -5.60
CA PRO A 323 -23.83 -0.07 -4.23
C PRO A 323 -24.69 0.80 -3.29
N PRO A 324 -24.75 0.48 -1.97
CA PRO A 324 -25.46 1.29 -1.01
C PRO A 324 -24.91 2.71 -0.93
N GLY A 325 -25.81 3.70 -0.88
CA GLY A 325 -25.47 5.13 -0.83
C GLY A 325 -25.14 5.67 0.56
N GLY A 326 -25.46 4.91 1.63
CA GLY A 326 -25.27 5.31 3.01
C GLY A 326 -23.90 4.96 3.59
N ASP A 327 -23.72 5.30 4.87
CA ASP A 327 -22.54 4.93 5.65
C ASP A 327 -22.59 3.42 5.99
N ILE A 328 -21.60 2.70 5.50
CA ILE A 328 -21.41 1.26 5.79
C ILE A 328 -20.23 1.03 6.74
N GLY A 329 -19.67 2.08 7.32
CA GLY A 329 -18.38 2.05 8.00
C GLY A 329 -17.22 1.78 7.06
N LEU A 330 -16.01 1.72 7.61
CA LEU A 330 -14.79 1.40 6.85
C LEU A 330 -14.12 0.17 7.44
N ARG A 331 -13.94 -0.88 6.64
CA ARG A 331 -13.19 -2.11 6.99
C ARG A 331 -11.77 -2.04 6.43
N ARG A 332 -11.08 -1.01 6.84
CA ARG A 332 -9.70 -0.73 6.48
C ARG A 332 -9.05 0.02 7.63
N GLU A 333 -7.88 -0.39 8.02
CA GLU A 333 -7.07 0.39 8.94
C GLU A 333 -6.54 1.65 8.24
N VAL A 334 -6.75 2.81 8.85
CA VAL A 334 -6.19 4.08 8.39
C VAL A 334 -5.15 4.51 9.42
N GLU A 335 -3.90 4.46 9.05
CA GLU A 335 -2.81 4.84 9.93
C GLU A 335 -2.88 6.34 10.26
N ARG A 336 -2.95 6.66 11.56
CA ARG A 336 -2.95 8.04 12.05
C ARG A 336 -1.64 8.76 11.74
N PHE A 337 -0.54 8.02 11.75
CA PHE A 337 0.81 8.52 11.49
C PHE A 337 1.46 7.71 10.35
N PRO A 338 1.15 8.02 9.09
CA PRO A 338 1.53 7.18 7.94
C PRO A 338 3.05 7.05 7.73
N PHE A 339 3.84 7.94 8.36
CA PHE A 339 5.31 7.89 8.29
C PHE A 339 5.96 7.26 9.52
N VAL A 340 5.16 6.81 10.49
CA VAL A 340 5.64 6.19 11.72
C VAL A 340 4.88 4.87 11.92
N PRO A 341 5.44 3.73 11.47
CA PRO A 341 4.78 2.44 11.60
C PRO A 341 4.40 2.12 13.04
N ALA A 342 3.21 1.55 13.23
CA ALA A 342 2.76 1.11 14.55
C ALA A 342 3.50 -0.16 15.03
N ASP A 343 3.99 -0.99 14.11
CA ASP A 343 4.81 -2.16 14.41
C ASP A 343 6.22 -1.72 14.87
N PRO A 344 6.62 -2.02 16.11
CA PRO A 344 7.93 -1.62 16.65
C PRO A 344 9.13 -2.15 15.86
N ALA A 345 9.05 -3.38 15.34
CA ALA A 345 10.16 -3.98 14.58
C ALA A 345 10.34 -3.28 13.23
N ARG A 346 9.22 -2.92 12.57
CA ARG A 346 9.25 -2.15 11.35
C ARG A 346 9.74 -0.72 11.60
N LEU A 347 9.28 -0.08 12.67
CA LEU A 347 9.74 1.27 13.04
C LEU A 347 11.25 1.30 13.30
N GLU A 348 11.78 0.29 13.98
CA GLU A 348 13.23 0.15 14.22
C GLU A 348 14.00 0.04 12.90
N GLN A 349 13.53 -0.80 11.98
CA GLN A 349 14.12 -0.95 10.65
C GLN A 349 14.05 0.35 9.84
N ASP A 350 12.90 1.01 9.82
CA ASP A 350 12.70 2.27 9.10
C ASP A 350 13.60 3.38 9.67
N CYS A 351 13.77 3.45 11.00
CA CYS A 351 14.70 4.38 11.63
C CYS A 351 16.16 4.08 11.27
N TYR A 352 16.55 2.82 11.30
CA TYR A 352 17.88 2.39 10.87
C TYR A 352 18.17 2.82 9.42
N GLU A 353 17.23 2.56 8.52
CA GLU A 353 17.39 2.89 7.10
C GLU A 353 17.43 4.41 6.90
N ALA A 354 16.47 5.16 7.44
CA ALA A 354 16.40 6.62 7.27
C ALA A 354 17.69 7.30 7.77
N TYR A 355 18.15 6.95 8.97
CA TYR A 355 19.37 7.52 9.52
C TYR A 355 20.61 7.22 8.67
N ASN A 356 20.78 5.97 8.24
CA ASN A 356 21.92 5.58 7.42
C ASN A 356 21.88 6.17 6.01
N ILE A 357 20.69 6.34 5.42
CA ILE A 357 20.50 7.06 4.14
C ILE A 357 20.98 8.51 4.26
N GLN A 358 20.59 9.21 5.35
CA GLN A 358 21.01 10.59 5.60
C GLN A 358 22.53 10.70 5.78
N VAL A 359 23.10 9.82 6.61
CA VAL A 359 24.55 9.79 6.87
C VAL A 359 25.33 9.50 5.58
N ALA A 360 24.97 8.45 4.84
CA ALA A 360 25.64 8.08 3.60
C ALA A 360 25.53 9.16 2.51
N GLY A 361 24.37 9.82 2.41
CA GLY A 361 24.15 10.95 1.50
C GLY A 361 25.07 12.12 1.81
N LEU A 362 25.24 12.45 3.09
CA LEU A 362 26.15 13.52 3.52
C LEU A 362 27.62 13.14 3.29
N GLU A 363 28.04 11.93 3.67
CA GLU A 363 29.40 11.41 3.40
C GLU A 363 29.77 11.57 1.93
N GLN A 364 28.91 11.13 1.03
CA GLN A 364 29.16 11.24 -0.40
C GLN A 364 29.28 12.70 -0.87
N ARG A 365 28.48 13.59 -0.29
CA ARG A 365 28.56 15.01 -0.60
C ARG A 365 29.86 15.65 -0.12
N LEU A 366 30.30 15.31 1.08
CA LEU A 366 31.56 15.77 1.64
C LEU A 366 32.77 15.30 0.82
N ARG A 367 32.79 14.03 0.41
CA ARG A 367 33.83 13.48 -0.48
C ARG A 367 33.88 14.19 -1.83
N ALA A 368 32.73 14.41 -2.46
CA ALA A 368 32.64 15.03 -3.78
C ALA A 368 33.11 16.49 -3.80
N LEU A 369 33.09 17.15 -2.65
CA LEU A 369 33.52 18.56 -2.46
C LEU A 369 34.92 18.70 -1.82
N ASP A 370 35.70 17.63 -1.81
CA ASP A 370 37.03 17.58 -1.19
C ASP A 370 37.01 17.94 0.30
N TYR A 371 36.02 17.38 1.02
CA TYR A 371 35.87 17.44 2.46
C TYR A 371 35.81 18.85 3.08
N PRO A 372 34.89 19.69 2.68
CA PRO A 372 34.69 21.00 3.31
C PRO A 372 34.25 20.82 4.77
N LYS A 373 34.38 21.90 5.58
CA LYS A 373 33.74 21.96 6.89
C LYS A 373 32.23 21.99 6.74
N VAL A 374 31.51 21.53 7.77
CA VAL A 374 30.05 21.60 7.83
C VAL A 374 29.63 22.77 8.69
N VAL A 375 28.84 23.67 8.17
CA VAL A 375 28.28 24.84 8.86
C VAL A 375 26.79 24.64 9.05
N LEU A 376 26.28 24.74 10.27
CA LEU A 376 24.83 24.64 10.51
C LEU A 376 24.36 25.59 11.62
N GLY A 377 23.09 26.01 11.51
CA GLY A 377 22.39 26.71 12.57
C GLY A 377 21.88 25.72 13.60
N LEU A 378 22.29 25.84 14.85
CA LEU A 378 21.86 24.99 15.96
C LEU A 378 20.94 25.77 16.89
N SER A 379 19.63 25.59 16.71
CA SER A 379 18.61 26.21 17.56
C SER A 379 18.37 25.48 18.88
N GLY A 380 18.77 24.21 18.99
CA GLY A 380 18.42 23.30 20.08
C GLY A 380 17.05 22.64 19.96
N GLY A 381 16.35 22.84 18.82
CA GLY A 381 15.13 22.12 18.47
C GLY A 381 15.43 20.78 17.78
N LEU A 382 14.37 19.98 17.55
CA LEU A 382 14.47 18.62 17.00
C LEU A 382 15.24 18.56 15.67
N ASP A 383 14.92 19.43 14.72
CA ASP A 383 15.44 19.35 13.35
C ASP A 383 16.93 19.66 13.29
N SER A 384 17.36 20.74 13.95
CA SER A 384 18.77 21.11 14.03
C SER A 384 19.60 20.11 14.85
N THR A 385 19.02 19.52 15.89
CA THR A 385 19.61 18.43 16.68
C THR A 385 19.82 17.22 15.80
N HIS A 386 18.80 16.81 15.05
CA HIS A 386 18.88 15.65 14.15
C HIS A 386 19.93 15.86 13.05
N ALA A 387 19.94 17.01 12.40
CA ALA A 387 20.95 17.35 11.40
C ALA A 387 22.38 17.30 11.98
N LEU A 388 22.57 17.76 13.21
CA LEU A 388 23.86 17.73 13.90
C LEU A 388 24.35 16.31 14.19
N ILE A 389 23.48 15.41 14.67
CA ILE A 389 23.87 14.00 14.93
C ILE A 389 24.15 13.23 13.65
N VAL A 390 23.46 13.54 12.55
CA VAL A 390 23.78 12.99 11.22
C VAL A 390 25.16 13.48 10.77
N ALA A 391 25.47 14.78 10.93
CA ALA A 391 26.76 15.33 10.59
C ALA A 391 27.90 14.73 11.44
N ALA A 392 27.70 14.59 12.77
CA ALA A 392 28.67 13.98 13.67
C ALA A 392 28.98 12.53 13.26
N LYS A 393 27.94 11.74 12.92
CA LYS A 393 28.13 10.35 12.47
C LYS A 393 28.87 10.28 11.14
N ALA A 394 28.58 11.18 10.21
CA ALA A 394 29.29 11.26 8.94
C ALA A 394 30.78 11.59 9.14
N MET A 395 31.11 12.52 10.02
CA MET A 395 32.50 12.81 10.36
C MET A 395 33.21 11.61 10.99
N ASP A 396 32.55 10.90 11.92
CA ASP A 396 33.12 9.71 12.53
C ASP A 396 33.44 8.62 11.50
N ARG A 397 32.53 8.37 10.55
CA ARG A 397 32.72 7.35 9.50
C ARG A 397 33.83 7.73 8.50
N GLU A 398 33.99 9.02 8.23
CA GLU A 398 35.06 9.54 7.38
C GLU A 398 36.40 9.68 8.12
N GLY A 399 36.46 9.34 9.42
CA GLY A 399 37.67 9.50 10.22
C GLY A 399 38.09 10.97 10.41
N ARG A 400 37.13 11.91 10.31
CA ARG A 400 37.36 13.35 10.46
C ARG A 400 37.01 13.83 11.87
N PRO A 401 37.71 14.85 12.37
CA PRO A 401 37.39 15.41 13.67
C PRO A 401 36.02 16.07 13.65
N ARG A 402 35.19 15.83 14.67
CA ARG A 402 33.89 16.49 14.82
C ARG A 402 34.01 18.00 14.97
N SER A 403 35.20 18.53 15.34
CA SER A 403 35.49 19.97 15.35
C SER A 403 35.43 20.65 13.97
N ASP A 404 35.40 19.86 12.87
CA ASP A 404 35.13 20.38 11.53
C ASP A 404 33.64 20.68 11.29
N ILE A 405 32.77 20.35 12.23
CA ILE A 405 31.39 20.80 12.29
C ILE A 405 31.36 22.14 13.05
N LEU A 406 30.96 23.19 12.36
CA LEU A 406 30.84 24.54 12.88
C LEU A 406 29.36 24.82 13.13
N ALA A 407 28.93 24.65 14.37
CA ALA A 407 27.55 24.88 14.81
C ALA A 407 27.44 26.32 15.34
N PHE A 408 26.44 27.05 14.85
CA PHE A 408 26.18 28.43 15.26
C PHE A 408 24.78 28.55 15.87
N THR A 409 24.67 29.11 17.07
CA THR A 409 23.40 29.65 17.53
C THR A 409 23.31 31.15 17.21
N LEU A 410 22.18 31.52 16.62
CA LEU A 410 21.95 32.89 16.08
C LEU A 410 20.70 33.48 16.75
N PRO A 411 20.78 33.82 18.07
CA PRO A 411 19.66 34.39 18.79
C PRO A 411 19.21 35.74 18.20
N GLY A 412 17.89 35.95 18.17
CA GLY A 412 17.21 37.16 17.86
C GLY A 412 16.25 37.57 18.98
N PHE A 413 15.21 38.33 18.66
CA PHE A 413 14.29 38.95 19.64
C PHE A 413 13.51 37.97 20.51
N ALA A 414 13.27 36.73 20.07
CA ALA A 414 12.39 35.76 20.75
C ALA A 414 13.04 34.40 21.01
N THR A 415 14.35 34.31 21.15
CA THR A 415 15.04 33.03 21.39
C THR A 415 14.90 32.61 22.87
N GLY A 416 14.33 31.43 23.12
CA GLY A 416 14.12 30.90 24.48
C GLY A 416 15.42 30.41 25.14
N GLU A 417 15.59 30.63 26.45
CA GLU A 417 16.79 30.19 27.21
C GLU A 417 16.98 28.67 27.24
N HIS A 418 15.90 27.90 27.31
CA HIS A 418 15.97 26.42 27.38
C HIS A 418 16.55 25.80 26.10
N THR A 419 16.08 26.20 24.94
CA THR A 419 16.58 25.74 23.64
C THR A 419 18.03 26.11 23.42
N LYS A 420 18.42 27.31 23.84
CA LYS A 420 19.82 27.77 23.81
C LYS A 420 20.72 26.90 24.69
N SER A 421 20.26 26.52 25.90
CA SER A 421 20.98 25.61 26.78
C SER A 421 21.18 24.22 26.16
N ASN A 422 20.16 23.65 25.51
CA ASN A 422 20.27 22.37 24.84
C ASN A 422 21.24 22.41 23.65
N ALA A 423 21.24 23.48 22.86
CA ALA A 423 22.18 23.66 21.77
C ALA A 423 23.65 23.64 22.26
N HIS A 424 23.94 24.39 23.32
CA HIS A 424 25.27 24.45 23.90
C HIS A 424 25.73 23.08 24.46
N ARG A 425 24.89 22.45 25.27
CA ARG A 425 25.20 21.15 25.90
C ARG A 425 25.41 20.07 24.84
N LEU A 426 24.62 20.06 23.77
CA LEU A 426 24.74 19.10 22.68
C LEU A 426 26.04 19.30 21.90
N ALA A 427 26.37 20.55 21.58
CA ALA A 427 27.61 20.88 20.89
C ALA A 427 28.85 20.48 21.70
N GLU A 428 28.84 20.71 23.01
CA GLU A 428 29.89 20.33 23.93
C GLU A 428 30.02 18.80 24.03
N ALA A 429 28.91 18.09 24.23
CA ALA A 429 28.89 16.61 24.34
C ALA A 429 29.39 15.94 23.06
N LEU A 430 29.04 16.45 21.89
CA LEU A 430 29.52 15.94 20.61
C LEU A 430 30.95 16.36 20.25
N GLY A 431 31.50 17.37 20.91
CA GLY A 431 32.85 17.90 20.63
C GLY A 431 32.92 18.67 19.31
N VAL A 432 31.86 19.34 18.91
CA VAL A 432 31.83 20.18 17.71
C VAL A 432 32.28 21.61 18.04
N THR A 433 32.73 22.37 17.05
CA THR A 433 33.01 23.80 17.22
C THR A 433 31.68 24.57 17.32
N PHE A 434 31.50 25.30 18.42
CA PHE A 434 30.26 26.04 18.69
C PHE A 434 30.53 27.53 18.93
N GLU A 435 29.79 28.38 18.26
CA GLU A 435 29.87 29.84 18.41
C GLU A 435 28.45 30.43 18.51
N GLU A 436 28.31 31.47 19.30
CA GLU A 436 27.08 32.28 19.41
C GLU A 436 27.27 33.64 18.73
N ILE A 437 26.33 34.04 17.88
CA ILE A 437 26.31 35.35 17.23
C ILE A 437 24.93 35.97 17.40
N ASP A 438 24.81 37.01 18.21
CA ASP A 438 23.57 37.75 18.39
C ASP A 438 23.28 38.57 17.12
N ILE A 439 22.18 38.23 16.43
CA ILE A 439 21.73 38.93 15.22
C ILE A 439 20.84 40.15 15.51
N THR A 440 20.46 40.36 16.77
CA THR A 440 19.54 41.45 17.17
C THR A 440 20.01 42.84 16.69
N PRO A 441 21.28 43.25 16.84
CA PRO A 441 21.72 44.54 16.38
C PRO A 441 21.58 44.74 14.87
N THR A 442 21.87 43.69 14.09
CA THR A 442 21.75 43.76 12.61
C THR A 442 20.29 43.77 12.19
N ALA A 443 19.43 43.00 12.87
CA ALA A 443 17.99 42.97 12.63
C ALA A 443 17.35 44.36 12.95
N GLU A 444 17.73 45.00 14.06
CA GLU A 444 17.28 46.33 14.41
C GLU A 444 17.69 47.37 13.35
N LEU A 445 18.93 47.29 12.88
CA LEU A 445 19.41 48.18 11.83
C LEU A 445 18.61 48.02 10.54
N MET A 446 18.41 46.78 10.09
CA MET A 446 17.65 46.48 8.88
C MET A 446 16.19 46.93 9.00
N LEU A 447 15.51 46.66 10.11
CA LEU A 447 14.14 47.09 10.36
C LEU A 447 14.03 48.63 10.35
N LYS A 448 15.06 49.32 10.84
CA LYS A 448 15.12 50.78 10.80
C LYS A 448 15.33 51.31 9.39
N GLU A 449 16.20 50.71 8.59
CA GLU A 449 16.49 51.16 7.22
C GLU A 449 15.30 50.97 6.27
N ILE A 450 14.46 49.95 6.52
CA ILE A 450 13.22 49.71 5.75
C ILE A 450 12.00 50.44 6.34
N ASP A 451 12.18 51.29 7.37
CA ASP A 451 11.13 52.02 8.08
C ASP A 451 10.00 51.15 8.64
N HIS A 452 10.37 49.99 9.18
CA HIS A 452 9.40 49.07 9.78
C HIS A 452 8.82 49.65 11.09
N PRO A 453 7.50 49.49 11.38
CA PRO A 453 6.86 50.04 12.59
C PRO A 453 7.52 49.63 13.90
N TYR A 454 8.06 48.41 13.99
CA TYR A 454 8.81 47.94 15.16
C TYR A 454 9.98 48.89 15.51
N ALA A 455 10.70 49.37 14.53
CA ALA A 455 11.84 50.29 14.76
C ALA A 455 11.42 51.66 15.33
N ARG A 456 10.12 52.03 15.24
CA ARG A 456 9.53 53.21 15.85
C ARG A 456 8.94 52.96 17.23
N GLY A 457 9.12 51.77 17.80
CA GLY A 457 8.59 51.38 19.11
C GLY A 457 7.16 50.81 19.08
N GLU A 458 6.59 50.55 17.90
CA GLU A 458 5.30 49.88 17.75
C GLU A 458 5.44 48.37 17.91
N LYS A 459 4.48 47.72 18.60
CA LYS A 459 4.51 46.24 18.79
C LYS A 459 3.93 45.52 17.57
N VAL A 460 4.60 45.62 16.43
CA VAL A 460 4.24 44.94 15.19
C VAL A 460 5.23 43.80 14.93
N TYR A 461 4.71 42.55 15.00
CA TYR A 461 5.45 41.31 14.80
C TYR A 461 4.86 40.59 13.59
N ASP A 462 5.00 41.20 12.43
CA ASP A 462 4.46 40.67 11.17
C ASP A 462 5.47 39.76 10.44
N VAL A 463 5.10 39.31 9.27
CA VAL A 463 5.96 38.49 8.42
C VAL A 463 7.29 39.16 8.06
N THR A 464 7.34 40.49 7.96
CA THR A 464 8.58 41.22 7.70
C THR A 464 9.54 41.15 8.88
N PHE A 465 9.01 41.33 10.10
CA PHE A 465 9.77 41.21 11.33
C PHE A 465 10.39 39.81 11.51
N GLU A 466 9.65 38.76 11.20
CA GLU A 466 10.14 37.39 11.27
C GLU A 466 11.15 37.10 10.16
N ASN A 467 10.85 37.49 8.91
CA ASN A 467 11.71 37.20 7.76
C ASN A 467 13.04 37.94 7.80
N VAL A 468 13.12 39.13 8.41
CA VAL A 468 14.40 39.83 8.65
C VAL A 468 15.31 38.92 9.49
N GLN A 469 14.80 38.32 10.56
CA GLN A 469 15.60 37.44 11.42
C GLN A 469 15.99 36.15 10.72
N ALA A 470 15.04 35.49 10.04
CA ALA A 470 15.31 34.26 9.30
C ALA A 470 16.30 34.48 8.15
N GLY A 471 16.15 35.56 7.39
CA GLY A 471 17.08 35.93 6.33
C GLY A 471 18.50 36.22 6.84
N LEU A 472 18.63 36.95 7.95
CA LEU A 472 19.93 37.20 8.58
C LEU A 472 20.61 35.92 9.05
N ARG A 473 19.88 35.01 9.72
CA ARG A 473 20.45 33.69 10.12
C ARG A 473 21.06 32.98 8.92
N THR A 474 20.34 32.91 7.84
CA THR A 474 20.81 32.29 6.60
C THR A 474 22.02 33.02 6.01
N ASP A 475 21.98 34.32 5.92
CA ASP A 475 23.09 35.10 5.37
C ASP A 475 24.38 34.93 6.18
N TYR A 476 24.28 34.98 7.51
CA TYR A 476 25.43 34.70 8.39
C TYR A 476 26.00 33.30 8.14
N LEU A 477 25.17 32.25 8.10
CA LEU A 477 25.65 30.87 7.88
C LEU A 477 26.37 30.75 6.52
N PHE A 478 25.83 31.33 5.45
CA PHE A 478 26.48 31.28 4.15
C PHE A 478 27.80 32.05 4.11
N ARG A 479 27.87 33.24 4.75
CA ARG A 479 29.13 34.04 4.85
C ARG A 479 30.18 33.32 5.69
N LEU A 480 29.77 32.71 6.80
CA LEU A 480 30.66 31.90 7.65
C LEU A 480 31.17 30.67 6.89
N ALA A 481 30.31 30.00 6.13
CA ALA A 481 30.71 28.89 5.28
C ALA A 481 31.78 29.31 4.25
N ASN A 482 31.58 30.45 3.57
CA ASN A 482 32.60 30.99 2.65
C ASN A 482 33.91 31.30 3.37
N GLN A 483 33.85 31.98 4.52
CA GLN A 483 35.02 32.39 5.28
C GLN A 483 35.81 31.22 5.85
N ARG A 484 35.12 30.14 6.30
CA ARG A 484 35.72 29.02 7.01
C ARG A 484 35.99 27.81 6.10
N GLY A 485 35.69 27.88 4.80
CA GLY A 485 35.89 26.79 3.83
C GLY A 485 34.90 25.65 4.05
N GLY A 486 33.63 25.96 4.26
CA GLY A 486 32.59 25.01 4.57
C GLY A 486 31.38 25.08 3.63
N ILE A 487 30.44 24.16 3.86
CA ILE A 487 29.11 24.15 3.25
C ILE A 487 28.04 24.33 4.32
N VAL A 488 26.94 25.00 4.00
CA VAL A 488 25.78 25.10 4.90
C VAL A 488 24.95 23.83 4.81
N LEU A 489 24.77 23.18 5.94
CA LEU A 489 23.89 22.02 6.11
C LEU A 489 22.49 22.48 6.51
N GLY A 490 21.49 22.10 5.72
CA GLY A 490 20.09 22.41 5.98
C GLY A 490 19.50 21.52 7.07
N THR A 491 18.54 22.09 7.78
CA THR A 491 17.84 21.44 8.88
C THR A 491 16.34 21.30 8.65
N GLY A 492 15.79 21.94 7.59
CA GLY A 492 14.36 21.90 7.27
C GLY A 492 13.86 20.48 6.94
N ASP A 493 12.75 20.07 7.54
CA ASP A 493 12.18 18.74 7.38
C ASP A 493 11.20 18.63 6.20
N LEU A 494 10.78 17.37 5.88
CA LEU A 494 9.82 17.11 4.80
C LEU A 494 8.46 17.76 5.05
N SER A 495 8.01 17.85 6.30
CA SER A 495 6.71 18.45 6.64
C SER A 495 6.71 19.96 6.35
N GLU A 496 7.81 20.65 6.64
CA GLU A 496 7.99 22.08 6.32
C GLU A 496 7.96 22.29 4.81
N ILE A 497 8.68 21.45 4.05
CA ILE A 497 8.69 21.51 2.57
C ILE A 497 7.31 21.23 2.00
N ALA A 498 6.62 20.20 2.48
CA ALA A 498 5.31 19.78 1.97
C ALA A 498 4.20 20.80 2.25
N LEU A 499 4.27 21.50 3.40
CA LEU A 499 3.30 22.51 3.79
C LEU A 499 3.66 23.93 3.27
N GLY A 500 4.84 24.10 2.69
CA GLY A 500 5.35 25.41 2.32
C GLY A 500 5.64 26.28 3.56
N TRP A 501 5.92 25.68 4.70
CA TRP A 501 6.28 26.37 5.94
C TRP A 501 7.74 26.80 5.90
N SER A 502 8.01 27.85 5.15
CA SER A 502 9.35 28.37 4.92
C SER A 502 9.28 29.88 4.71
N THR A 503 10.42 30.53 4.93
CA THR A 503 10.56 31.95 4.67
C THR A 503 10.39 32.25 3.18
N TYR A 504 9.57 33.21 2.82
CA TYR A 504 9.45 33.66 1.44
C TYR A 504 10.72 34.38 1.00
N GLY A 505 11.40 33.81 0.01
CA GLY A 505 12.69 34.33 -0.48
C GLY A 505 13.88 33.71 0.25
N VAL A 506 14.77 34.53 0.79
CA VAL A 506 15.98 34.11 1.51
C VAL A 506 15.63 33.80 2.97
N GLY A 507 15.88 32.56 3.43
CA GLY A 507 15.58 32.17 4.81
C GLY A 507 16.04 30.75 5.16
N ASP A 508 15.52 30.23 6.23
CA ASP A 508 15.94 29.00 6.90
C ASP A 508 15.93 27.76 6.01
N GLN A 509 15.10 27.74 4.97
CA GLN A 509 15.03 26.67 3.98
C GLN A 509 16.26 26.60 3.07
N MET A 510 17.09 27.63 3.02
CA MET A 510 18.25 27.70 2.14
C MET A 510 19.45 26.96 2.74
N SER A 511 20.08 26.13 1.94
CA SER A 511 21.29 25.41 2.30
C SER A 511 22.02 24.90 1.05
N HIS A 512 23.27 24.48 1.19
CA HIS A 512 23.98 23.76 0.12
C HIS A 512 23.55 22.30 0.04
N TYR A 513 23.19 21.69 1.18
CA TYR A 513 22.68 20.33 1.27
C TYR A 513 21.77 20.19 2.49
N ASN A 514 20.58 19.63 2.32
CA ASN A 514 19.60 19.45 3.39
C ASN A 514 19.44 17.97 3.74
N VAL A 515 19.91 17.55 4.91
CA VAL A 515 19.84 16.14 5.35
C VAL A 515 18.44 15.71 5.79
N ASN A 516 17.61 16.66 6.24
CA ASN A 516 16.27 16.36 6.76
C ASN A 516 15.16 16.44 5.69
N GLY A 517 15.48 16.90 4.47
CA GLY A 517 14.48 17.20 3.44
C GLY A 517 13.59 16.02 3.02
N GLY A 518 14.02 14.79 3.26
CA GLY A 518 13.23 13.57 3.01
C GLY A 518 12.58 12.95 4.25
N VAL A 519 12.72 13.56 5.44
CA VAL A 519 12.25 13.00 6.71
C VAL A 519 11.17 13.88 7.32
N PRO A 520 9.95 13.37 7.56
CA PRO A 520 8.89 14.14 8.18
C PRO A 520 9.15 14.37 9.67
N LYS A 521 8.65 15.47 10.20
CA LYS A 521 8.85 15.89 11.61
C LYS A 521 8.46 14.83 12.63
N THR A 522 7.38 14.10 12.37
CA THR A 522 6.93 12.99 13.23
C THR A 522 7.96 11.88 13.32
N LEU A 523 8.67 11.55 12.23
CA LEU A 523 9.69 10.52 12.23
C LEU A 523 10.99 10.99 12.90
N ILE A 524 11.34 12.29 12.85
CA ILE A 524 12.56 12.84 13.48
C ILE A 524 12.62 12.52 14.97
N GLN A 525 11.51 12.63 15.69
CA GLN A 525 11.45 12.26 17.12
C GLN A 525 11.81 10.79 17.36
N HIS A 526 11.30 9.91 16.49
CA HIS A 526 11.58 8.47 16.57
C HIS A 526 13.03 8.14 16.18
N LEU A 527 13.58 8.86 15.20
CA LEU A 527 15.01 8.76 14.84
C LEU A 527 15.93 9.14 15.99
N ILE A 528 15.64 10.23 16.71
CA ILE A 528 16.43 10.62 17.88
C ILE A 528 16.32 9.55 18.99
N ARG A 529 15.09 9.02 19.26
CA ARG A 529 14.91 7.90 20.21
C ARG A 529 15.68 6.66 19.79
N TRP A 530 15.66 6.33 18.51
CA TRP A 530 16.39 5.20 17.96
C TRP A 530 17.90 5.39 18.09
N VAL A 531 18.43 6.60 17.84
CA VAL A 531 19.86 6.92 18.02
C VAL A 531 20.28 6.68 19.48
N ILE A 532 19.46 7.08 20.45
CA ILE A 532 19.70 6.84 21.88
C ILE A 532 19.67 5.34 22.18
N SER A 533 18.64 4.63 21.76
CA SER A 533 18.45 3.20 22.10
C SER A 533 19.44 2.27 21.40
N SER A 534 19.99 2.67 20.25
CA SER A 534 20.98 1.90 19.48
C SER A 534 22.43 2.27 19.80
N ASP A 535 22.67 3.06 20.86
CA ASP A 535 23.99 3.49 21.33
C ASP A 535 24.91 4.04 20.21
N GLN A 536 24.33 4.89 19.34
CA GLN A 536 25.10 5.52 18.26
C GLN A 536 26.16 6.49 18.79
N PHE A 537 25.96 7.04 19.98
CA PHE A 537 26.85 7.95 20.72
C PHE A 537 26.99 7.51 22.18
N ASP A 538 27.85 8.17 22.93
CA ASP A 538 28.04 7.92 24.35
C ASP A 538 26.87 8.42 25.23
N SER A 539 26.92 8.09 26.53
CA SER A 539 25.87 8.43 27.49
C SER A 539 25.67 9.93 27.66
N ALA A 540 26.72 10.74 27.54
CA ALA A 540 26.65 12.19 27.72
C ALA A 540 25.83 12.82 26.58
N VAL A 541 26.05 12.38 25.35
CA VAL A 541 25.22 12.79 24.17
C VAL A 541 23.78 12.31 24.34
N ASN A 542 23.58 11.03 24.73
CA ASN A 542 22.25 10.45 24.89
C ASN A 542 21.40 11.19 25.93
N GLU A 543 22.00 11.65 27.05
CA GLU A 543 21.31 12.46 28.07
C GLU A 543 20.78 13.80 27.48
N VAL A 544 21.59 14.46 26.65
CA VAL A 544 21.18 15.73 26.04
C VAL A 544 20.11 15.50 24.98
N LEU A 545 20.25 14.44 24.17
CA LEU A 545 19.24 14.06 23.19
C LEU A 545 17.88 13.78 23.86
N GLN A 546 17.89 13.12 25.01
CA GLN A 546 16.65 12.90 25.78
C GLN A 546 16.04 14.22 26.26
N SER A 547 16.85 15.17 26.73
CA SER A 547 16.36 16.51 27.11
C SER A 547 15.78 17.33 25.94
N VAL A 548 16.17 17.06 24.71
CA VAL A 548 15.58 17.69 23.52
C VAL A 548 14.21 17.07 23.18
N LEU A 549 13.99 15.79 23.56
CA LEU A 549 12.72 15.09 23.34
C LEU A 549 11.65 15.44 24.40
N ASP A 550 12.06 15.83 25.60
CA ASP A 550 11.20 16.22 26.73
C ASP A 550 10.63 17.64 26.55
#